data_dd7808cf2384bd255a52cc594ef6f684
#
_entry.id   dd7808cf2384bd255a52cc594ef6f684
#
_cell.length_a   1.000
_cell.length_b   1.000
_cell.length_c   1.000
_cell.angle_alpha   90.00
_cell.angle_beta   90.00
_cell.angle_gamma   90.00
#
_symmetry.space_group_name_H-M   'P 1'
#
loop_
_entity.id
_entity.type
_entity.pdbx_description
1 polymer ?
#
loop_
_entity_poly.entity_id
_entity_poly.type
_entity_poly.pdbx_seq_one_letter_code
_entity_poly.pdbx_strand_id
1 'polypeptide(L)'
;MPLLGQEVSTDFSNYAAEEEIIVTFSDGPGNPKDWVGLYKQEMVAGEDSSLAWAYVDGTETGTEGLTEGELTFADGMTDEGIYEARFFEDNGYTLLAKAVFTVGDVGPTVKTDKAVYTPGEPIVVDFLVGPGNPKDWVGLYKVGMVPGNVGSLAWFYVDGTKDGNEGVEFGTLTFEGGMTDEGDYRAVFFENDGYTVLADTEFKVQQSAPETPKVVSISPQDGDKNADPAITFTATIRNGTTSLK
;
A
#
# COMPACT_ATOMS: atom_id res chain seq x y z
N MET A 1 16.41 22.09 -8.69
CA MET A 1 15.29 21.47 -9.40
C MET A 1 15.03 20.17 -8.68
N PRO A 2 13.84 19.92 -8.11
CA PRO A 2 13.56 18.58 -7.66
C PRO A 2 13.65 17.66 -8.89
N LEU A 3 14.29 16.51 -8.73
CA LEU A 3 14.22 15.42 -9.70
C LEU A 3 12.74 15.04 -9.77
N LEU A 4 12.09 15.29 -10.91
CA LEU A 4 10.79 14.70 -11.20
C LEU A 4 11.02 13.19 -11.17
N GLY A 5 10.26 12.47 -10.37
CA GLY A 5 10.29 11.00 -10.34
C GLY A 5 9.65 10.45 -11.61
N GLN A 6 9.91 9.20 -11.91
CA GLN A 6 9.24 8.49 -13.00
C GLN A 6 7.73 8.56 -12.80
N GLU A 7 7.00 8.75 -13.90
CA GLU A 7 5.55 8.82 -13.91
C GLU A 7 4.96 7.77 -14.85
N VAL A 8 3.78 7.31 -14.52
CA VAL A 8 2.93 6.49 -15.37
C VAL A 8 1.48 6.92 -15.16
N SER A 9 0.71 6.98 -16.22
CA SER A 9 -0.72 7.31 -16.19
C SER A 9 -1.48 6.50 -17.23
N THR A 10 -2.79 6.40 -17.07
CA THR A 10 -3.72 5.88 -18.08
C THR A 10 -4.51 7.03 -18.67
N ASP A 11 -4.98 6.89 -19.91
CA ASP A 11 -5.78 7.91 -20.61
C ASP A 11 -7.15 8.14 -19.95
N PHE A 12 -7.72 7.10 -19.29
CA PHE A 12 -8.92 7.21 -18.46
C PHE A 12 -8.69 6.58 -17.07
N SER A 13 -9.47 7.00 -16.08
CA SER A 13 -9.50 6.38 -14.74
C SER A 13 -10.47 5.19 -14.65
N ASN A 14 -11.43 5.08 -15.59
CA ASN A 14 -12.39 3.99 -15.67
C ASN A 14 -12.60 3.55 -17.11
N TYR A 15 -12.63 2.25 -17.33
CA TYR A 15 -12.84 1.59 -18.64
C TYR A 15 -14.03 0.64 -18.60
N ALA A 16 -14.65 0.42 -19.75
CA ALA A 16 -15.52 -0.74 -19.92
C ALA A 16 -14.68 -2.03 -20.02
N ALA A 17 -15.32 -3.18 -19.81
CA ALA A 17 -14.66 -4.46 -20.06
C ALA A 17 -14.23 -4.55 -21.53
N GLU A 18 -13.00 -5.05 -21.77
CA GLU A 18 -12.40 -5.20 -23.11
C GLU A 18 -12.17 -3.87 -23.85
N GLU A 19 -12.28 -2.72 -23.17
CA GLU A 19 -11.92 -1.42 -23.73
C GLU A 19 -10.41 -1.25 -23.77
N GLU A 20 -9.89 -0.70 -24.88
CA GLU A 20 -8.48 -0.41 -25.08
C GLU A 20 -7.95 0.52 -23.96
N ILE A 21 -6.79 0.19 -23.41
CA ILE A 21 -6.12 0.97 -22.37
C ILE A 21 -4.82 1.55 -22.95
N ILE A 22 -4.69 2.88 -22.90
CA ILE A 22 -3.45 3.57 -23.27
C ILE A 22 -2.72 3.97 -21.99
N VAL A 23 -1.47 3.53 -21.87
CA VAL A 23 -0.60 3.86 -20.75
C VAL A 23 0.52 4.77 -21.21
N THR A 24 0.59 5.96 -20.65
CA THR A 24 1.69 6.92 -20.88
C THR A 24 2.71 6.81 -19.76
N PHE A 25 4.00 6.78 -20.09
CA PHE A 25 5.09 6.81 -19.13
C PHE A 25 6.06 7.95 -19.45
N SER A 26 6.72 8.49 -18.43
CA SER A 26 7.74 9.56 -18.56
C SER A 26 8.84 9.43 -17.52
N ASP A 27 9.95 10.12 -17.79
CA ASP A 27 11.16 10.18 -16.95
C ASP A 27 11.74 8.78 -16.61
N GLY A 28 11.49 7.79 -17.49
CA GLY A 28 12.02 6.44 -17.34
C GLY A 28 13.56 6.38 -17.49
N PRO A 29 14.21 5.32 -16.99
CA PRO A 29 15.67 5.13 -17.09
C PRO A 29 16.17 5.01 -18.53
N GLY A 30 15.33 4.57 -19.47
CA GLY A 30 15.66 4.40 -20.88
C GLY A 30 16.39 3.09 -21.18
N ASN A 31 16.21 2.07 -20.35
CA ASN A 31 16.72 0.73 -20.66
C ASN A 31 15.76 0.05 -21.66
N PRO A 32 16.26 -0.67 -22.67
CA PRO A 32 15.41 -1.39 -23.63
C PRO A 32 14.46 -2.42 -22.99
N LYS A 33 14.76 -2.81 -21.76
CA LYS A 33 13.99 -3.79 -20.99
C LYS A 33 13.17 -3.15 -19.84
N ASP A 34 13.07 -1.83 -19.79
CA ASP A 34 12.05 -1.18 -18.97
C ASP A 34 10.69 -1.57 -19.53
N TRP A 35 9.70 -1.81 -18.67
CA TRP A 35 8.44 -2.38 -19.10
C TRP A 35 7.26 -1.96 -18.23
N VAL A 36 6.06 -1.97 -18.82
CA VAL A 36 4.80 -1.75 -18.10
C VAL A 36 4.00 -3.04 -18.10
N GLY A 37 3.49 -3.41 -16.93
CA GLY A 37 2.56 -4.51 -16.76
C GLY A 37 1.24 -4.05 -16.13
N LEU A 38 0.13 -4.64 -16.60
CA LEU A 38 -1.20 -4.45 -16.03
C LEU A 38 -1.50 -5.58 -15.04
N TYR A 39 -1.91 -5.21 -13.83
CA TYR A 39 -2.17 -6.13 -12.72
C TYR A 39 -3.51 -5.80 -12.07
N LYS A 40 -4.23 -6.79 -11.53
CA LYS A 40 -5.22 -6.48 -10.49
C LYS A 40 -4.49 -5.95 -9.26
N GLN A 41 -5.10 -5.02 -8.53
CA GLN A 41 -4.46 -4.33 -7.40
C GLN A 41 -3.87 -5.29 -6.35
N GLU A 42 -4.55 -6.41 -6.07
CA GLU A 42 -4.13 -7.41 -5.09
C GLU A 42 -2.97 -8.31 -5.53
N MET A 43 -2.61 -8.30 -6.83
CA MET A 43 -1.54 -9.14 -7.37
C MET A 43 -0.16 -8.62 -6.98
N VAL A 44 0.74 -9.53 -6.66
CA VAL A 44 2.12 -9.22 -6.27
C VAL A 44 3.05 -9.45 -7.45
N ALA A 45 3.64 -8.37 -7.97
CA ALA A 45 4.58 -8.47 -9.08
C ALA A 45 5.82 -9.32 -8.69
N GLY A 46 6.18 -10.25 -9.56
CA GLY A 46 7.24 -11.23 -9.30
C GLY A 46 6.76 -12.56 -8.71
N GLU A 47 5.59 -12.57 -8.05
CA GLU A 47 4.90 -13.78 -7.62
C GLU A 47 3.76 -14.11 -8.59
N ASP A 48 2.98 -13.09 -8.97
CA ASP A 48 1.92 -13.20 -9.97
C ASP A 48 2.39 -12.71 -11.34
N SER A 49 1.91 -13.36 -12.39
CA SER A 49 2.12 -12.90 -13.77
C SER A 49 1.24 -11.68 -14.06
N SER A 50 1.76 -10.68 -14.77
CA SER A 50 0.96 -9.59 -15.30
C SER A 50 -0.13 -10.13 -16.24
N LEU A 51 -1.27 -9.45 -16.29
CA LEU A 51 -2.39 -9.80 -17.17
C LEU A 51 -2.11 -9.38 -18.61
N ALA A 52 -1.41 -8.27 -18.79
CA ALA A 52 -0.86 -7.80 -20.05
C ALA A 52 0.44 -7.04 -19.75
N TRP A 53 1.36 -6.98 -20.71
CA TRP A 53 2.61 -6.25 -20.54
C TRP A 53 3.26 -5.91 -21.89
N ALA A 54 4.11 -4.90 -21.90
CA ALA A 54 4.99 -4.57 -23.00
C ALA A 54 6.25 -3.86 -22.50
N TYR A 55 7.35 -4.00 -23.23
CA TYR A 55 8.50 -3.13 -23.04
C TYR A 55 8.18 -1.71 -23.52
N VAL A 56 9.00 -0.74 -23.10
CA VAL A 56 8.83 0.67 -23.43
C VAL A 56 8.78 0.99 -24.93
N ASP A 57 9.32 0.10 -25.78
CA ASP A 57 9.24 0.19 -27.25
C ASP A 57 7.94 -0.42 -27.85
N GLY A 58 6.99 -0.78 -27.01
CA GLY A 58 5.70 -1.36 -27.43
C GLY A 58 5.78 -2.82 -27.86
N THR A 59 6.91 -3.49 -27.66
CA THR A 59 7.12 -4.88 -28.06
C THR A 59 7.33 -5.81 -26.87
N GLU A 60 7.25 -7.12 -27.10
CA GLU A 60 7.65 -8.14 -26.12
C GLU A 60 9.13 -8.56 -26.27
N THR A 61 9.88 -7.91 -27.16
CA THR A 61 11.31 -8.19 -27.38
C THR A 61 12.23 -7.16 -26.73
N GLY A 62 11.79 -5.90 -26.58
CA GLY A 62 12.50 -4.80 -25.92
C GLY A 62 13.84 -4.51 -26.58
N THR A 63 13.82 -3.81 -27.71
CA THR A 63 15.02 -3.50 -28.50
C THR A 63 15.46 -2.06 -28.42
N GLU A 64 14.54 -1.15 -28.07
CA GLU A 64 14.79 0.29 -27.94
C GLU A 64 14.44 0.78 -26.54
N GLY A 65 15.36 1.51 -25.91
CA GLY A 65 15.14 2.12 -24.59
C GLY A 65 14.54 3.51 -24.77
N LEU A 66 13.32 3.71 -24.29
CA LEU A 66 12.62 4.98 -24.32
C LEU A 66 12.48 5.51 -22.89
N THR A 67 12.64 6.82 -22.71
CA THR A 67 12.43 7.49 -21.43
C THR A 67 11.00 8.01 -21.25
N GLU A 68 10.26 8.11 -22.36
CA GLU A 68 8.86 8.53 -22.41
C GLU A 68 8.16 7.89 -23.60
N GLY A 69 6.86 7.67 -23.50
CA GLY A 69 6.08 7.08 -24.59
C GLY A 69 4.69 6.66 -24.17
N GLU A 70 4.00 6.02 -25.11
CA GLU A 70 2.67 5.44 -24.92
C GLU A 70 2.69 3.97 -25.30
N LEU A 71 2.01 3.15 -24.50
CA LEU A 71 1.79 1.73 -24.73
C LEU A 71 0.30 1.46 -24.85
N THR A 72 -0.10 0.74 -25.89
CA THR A 72 -1.50 0.40 -26.15
C THR A 72 -1.76 -1.06 -25.80
N PHE A 73 -2.70 -1.31 -24.90
CA PHE A 73 -3.22 -2.61 -24.53
C PHE A 73 -4.61 -2.78 -25.16
N ALA A 74 -4.63 -3.20 -26.41
CA ALA A 74 -5.83 -3.19 -27.27
C ALA A 74 -6.96 -4.10 -26.78
N ASP A 75 -6.64 -5.21 -26.10
CA ASP A 75 -7.64 -6.17 -25.62
C ASP A 75 -8.24 -5.75 -24.26
N GLY A 76 -7.72 -4.69 -23.62
CA GLY A 76 -8.18 -4.20 -22.32
C GLY A 76 -8.17 -5.28 -21.23
N MET A 77 -9.06 -5.12 -20.25
CA MET A 77 -9.28 -6.10 -19.17
C MET A 77 -10.71 -6.64 -19.25
N THR A 78 -10.87 -7.95 -19.07
CA THR A 78 -12.18 -8.63 -19.20
C THR A 78 -13.03 -8.58 -17.92
N ASP A 79 -12.38 -8.65 -16.76
CA ASP A 79 -13.07 -8.69 -15.47
C ASP A 79 -13.24 -7.28 -14.89
N GLU A 80 -14.37 -7.02 -14.25
CA GLU A 80 -14.55 -5.82 -13.44
C GLU A 80 -13.59 -5.84 -12.25
N GLY A 81 -13.08 -4.67 -11.87
CA GLY A 81 -12.18 -4.57 -10.72
C GLY A 81 -11.29 -3.34 -10.73
N ILE A 82 -10.39 -3.30 -9.75
CA ILE A 82 -9.37 -2.26 -9.61
C ILE A 82 -8.05 -2.82 -10.11
N TYR A 83 -7.38 -2.06 -10.97
CA TYR A 83 -6.17 -2.43 -11.65
C TYR A 83 -5.06 -1.40 -11.43
N GLU A 84 -3.83 -1.81 -11.66
CA GLU A 84 -2.65 -0.96 -11.68
C GLU A 84 -1.85 -1.18 -12.95
N ALA A 85 -1.51 -0.08 -13.64
CA ALA A 85 -0.43 -0.04 -14.60
C ALA A 85 0.86 0.21 -13.82
N ARG A 86 1.79 -0.75 -13.83
CA ARG A 86 3.05 -0.71 -13.07
C ARG A 86 4.21 -0.62 -14.01
N PHE A 87 5.04 0.42 -13.85
CA PHE A 87 6.25 0.64 -14.63
C PHE A 87 7.46 0.08 -13.87
N PHE A 88 8.23 -0.80 -14.51
CA PHE A 88 9.35 -1.53 -13.91
C PHE A 88 10.65 -1.33 -14.67
N GLU A 89 11.78 -1.44 -13.94
CA GLU A 89 13.13 -1.26 -14.45
C GLU A 89 13.73 -2.59 -14.95
N ASP A 90 14.36 -2.53 -16.15
CA ASP A 90 15.33 -3.48 -16.73
C ASP A 90 14.99 -4.98 -16.53
N ASN A 91 13.82 -5.40 -17.02
CA ASN A 91 13.33 -6.78 -16.90
C ASN A 91 13.20 -7.31 -15.47
N GLY A 92 13.30 -6.43 -14.48
CA GLY A 92 13.14 -6.73 -13.07
C GLY A 92 11.76 -6.31 -12.56
N TYR A 93 11.62 -6.34 -11.23
CA TYR A 93 10.40 -5.90 -10.52
C TYR A 93 10.68 -4.70 -9.60
N THR A 94 11.74 -3.93 -9.89
CA THR A 94 11.94 -2.63 -9.26
C THR A 94 10.87 -1.68 -9.79
N LEU A 95 9.90 -1.34 -8.95
CA LEU A 95 8.80 -0.45 -9.32
C LEU A 95 9.31 0.98 -9.44
N LEU A 96 9.12 1.59 -10.60
CA LEU A 96 9.47 2.98 -10.90
C LEU A 96 8.28 3.92 -10.62
N ALA A 97 7.09 3.54 -11.13
CA ALA A 97 5.84 4.28 -10.96
C ALA A 97 4.65 3.34 -11.12
N LYS A 98 3.48 3.77 -10.63
CA LYS A 98 2.21 3.06 -10.85
C LYS A 98 1.05 4.05 -11.00
N ALA A 99 0.06 3.66 -11.81
CA ALA A 99 -1.23 4.33 -11.94
C ALA A 99 -2.36 3.34 -11.63
N VAL A 100 -3.39 3.81 -10.93
CA VAL A 100 -4.59 3.02 -10.61
C VAL A 100 -5.68 3.37 -11.60
N PHE A 101 -6.41 2.36 -12.07
CA PHE A 101 -7.60 2.52 -12.90
C PHE A 101 -8.62 1.44 -12.55
N THR A 102 -9.86 1.61 -13.01
CA THR A 102 -10.94 0.64 -12.80
C THR A 102 -11.47 0.11 -14.12
N VAL A 103 -12.06 -1.08 -14.07
CA VAL A 103 -12.82 -1.66 -15.18
C VAL A 103 -14.22 -2.02 -14.66
N GLY A 104 -15.26 -1.54 -15.32
CA GLY A 104 -16.64 -1.74 -14.92
C GLY A 104 -17.11 -0.76 -13.84
N ASP A 105 -18.22 -1.09 -13.18
CA ASP A 105 -18.84 -0.27 -12.13
C ASP A 105 -18.33 -0.68 -10.75
N VAL A 106 -17.13 -0.19 -10.40
CA VAL A 106 -16.50 -0.44 -9.10
C VAL A 106 -16.78 0.72 -8.18
N GLY A 107 -17.49 0.45 -7.08
CA GLY A 107 -17.80 1.47 -6.07
C GLY A 107 -16.59 1.88 -5.22
N PRO A 108 -16.70 2.98 -4.45
CA PRO A 108 -15.66 3.45 -3.55
C PRO A 108 -15.20 2.39 -2.56
N THR A 109 -13.90 2.36 -2.29
CA THR A 109 -13.30 1.49 -1.28
C THR A 109 -12.35 2.27 -0.38
N VAL A 110 -12.15 1.78 0.84
CA VAL A 110 -11.14 2.26 1.77
C VAL A 110 -10.51 1.07 2.49
N LYS A 111 -9.18 1.07 2.63
CA LYS A 111 -8.41 0.00 3.29
C LYS A 111 -7.28 0.59 4.10
N THR A 112 -6.91 -0.09 5.18
CA THR A 112 -5.65 0.19 5.89
C THR A 112 -4.55 -0.76 5.39
N ASP A 113 -3.29 -0.29 5.38
CA ASP A 113 -2.13 -1.12 4.99
C ASP A 113 -1.92 -2.33 5.90
N LYS A 114 -2.46 -2.27 7.14
CA LYS A 114 -2.42 -3.34 8.14
C LYS A 114 -3.77 -3.52 8.81
N ALA A 115 -4.08 -4.74 9.20
CA ALA A 115 -5.25 -5.03 10.03
C ALA A 115 -4.99 -4.74 11.53
N VAL A 116 -3.72 -4.68 11.95
CA VAL A 116 -3.31 -4.49 13.35
C VAL A 116 -2.13 -3.54 13.42
N TYR A 117 -2.23 -2.54 14.29
CA TYR A 117 -1.19 -1.54 14.60
C TYR A 117 -0.80 -1.59 16.05
N THR A 118 0.39 -1.11 16.38
CA THR A 118 0.78 -0.82 17.77
C THR A 118 0.35 0.60 18.16
N PRO A 119 0.14 0.89 19.46
CA PRO A 119 -0.20 2.23 19.92
C PRO A 119 0.80 3.29 19.45
N GLY A 120 0.29 4.34 18.78
CA GLY A 120 1.08 5.43 18.22
C GLY A 120 1.77 5.13 16.88
N GLU A 121 1.59 3.94 16.32
CA GLU A 121 2.09 3.60 14.98
C GLU A 121 1.31 4.37 13.91
N PRO A 122 1.97 4.97 12.89
CA PRO A 122 1.30 5.61 11.78
C PRO A 122 0.30 4.68 11.10
N ILE A 123 -0.90 5.18 10.80
CA ILE A 123 -1.95 4.44 10.10
C ILE A 123 -1.99 4.95 8.67
N VAL A 124 -1.74 4.05 7.72
CA VAL A 124 -1.81 4.33 6.29
C VAL A 124 -3.16 3.84 5.78
N VAL A 125 -3.89 4.72 5.11
CA VAL A 125 -5.22 4.45 4.56
C VAL A 125 -5.22 4.73 3.07
N ASP A 126 -5.48 3.71 2.28
CA ASP A 126 -5.74 3.84 0.84
C ASP A 126 -7.25 4.00 0.61
N PHE A 127 -7.63 4.97 -0.21
CA PHE A 127 -8.99 5.13 -0.71
C PHE A 127 -8.96 5.07 -2.24
N LEU A 128 -9.99 4.46 -2.82
CA LEU A 128 -10.07 4.20 -4.26
C LEU A 128 -11.48 4.45 -4.74
N VAL A 129 -11.59 4.90 -5.99
CA VAL A 129 -12.88 5.12 -6.69
C VAL A 129 -13.76 6.14 -5.94
N GLY A 130 -13.13 7.16 -5.37
CA GLY A 130 -13.87 8.27 -4.77
C GLY A 130 -14.56 9.11 -5.84
N PRO A 131 -15.57 9.92 -5.47
CA PRO A 131 -16.24 10.83 -6.40
C PRO A 131 -15.35 11.95 -6.96
N GLY A 132 -14.15 12.15 -6.39
CA GLY A 132 -13.22 13.19 -6.83
C GLY A 132 -13.61 14.61 -6.37
N ASN A 133 -14.46 14.74 -5.35
CA ASN A 133 -14.76 16.06 -4.80
C ASN A 133 -13.61 16.53 -3.89
N PRO A 134 -13.16 17.80 -3.95
CA PRO A 134 -12.09 18.30 -3.09
C PRO A 134 -12.37 18.17 -1.59
N LYS A 135 -13.65 18.04 -1.22
CA LYS A 135 -14.11 17.89 0.17
C LYS A 135 -14.52 16.45 0.53
N ASP A 136 -14.21 15.48 -0.31
CA ASP A 136 -14.22 14.07 0.10
C ASP A 136 -13.16 13.88 1.18
N TRP A 137 -13.42 13.05 2.19
CA TRP A 137 -12.54 12.97 3.33
C TRP A 137 -12.56 11.60 4.02
N VAL A 138 -11.45 11.25 4.65
CA VAL A 138 -11.34 10.05 5.46
C VAL A 138 -11.17 10.43 6.92
N GLY A 139 -11.99 9.81 7.78
CA GLY A 139 -11.94 9.99 9.22
C GLY A 139 -11.70 8.67 9.96
N LEU A 140 -10.89 8.73 11.03
CA LEU A 140 -10.66 7.61 11.93
C LEU A 140 -11.58 7.71 13.14
N TYR A 141 -12.25 6.60 13.47
CA TYR A 141 -13.21 6.51 14.56
C TYR A 141 -12.95 5.25 15.39
N LYS A 142 -13.25 5.30 16.67
CA LYS A 142 -13.34 4.07 17.48
C LYS A 142 -14.65 3.34 17.12
N VAL A 143 -14.62 2.02 17.05
CA VAL A 143 -15.84 1.24 16.81
C VAL A 143 -16.92 1.59 17.84
N GLY A 144 -18.14 1.85 17.36
CA GLY A 144 -19.25 2.35 18.18
C GLY A 144 -19.44 3.87 18.19
N MET A 145 -18.47 4.66 17.74
CA MET A 145 -18.68 6.08 17.47
C MET A 145 -19.53 6.26 16.21
N VAL A 146 -20.51 7.17 16.27
CA VAL A 146 -21.40 7.48 15.15
C VAL A 146 -20.95 8.80 14.51
N PRO A 147 -20.40 8.77 13.28
CA PRO A 147 -20.04 9.99 12.55
C PRO A 147 -21.22 10.95 12.46
N GLY A 148 -20.93 12.25 12.56
CA GLY A 148 -21.94 13.29 12.62
C GLY A 148 -22.48 13.59 14.02
N ASN A 149 -22.56 12.59 14.92
CA ASN A 149 -22.91 12.81 16.32
C ASN A 149 -21.66 13.10 17.17
N VAL A 150 -20.52 12.55 16.79
CA VAL A 150 -19.22 12.77 17.43
C VAL A 150 -18.17 13.07 16.35
N GLY A 151 -17.18 13.89 16.71
CA GLY A 151 -16.05 14.16 15.82
C GLY A 151 -15.16 12.92 15.61
N SER A 152 -14.51 12.86 14.46
CA SER A 152 -13.45 11.88 14.21
C SER A 152 -12.25 12.12 15.12
N LEU A 153 -11.50 11.07 15.42
CA LEU A 153 -10.26 11.15 16.20
C LEU A 153 -9.12 11.79 15.41
N ALA A 154 -9.10 11.50 14.12
CA ALA A 154 -8.22 12.11 13.13
C ALA A 154 -8.94 12.10 11.78
N TRP A 155 -8.57 13.01 10.87
CA TRP A 155 -9.17 13.06 9.54
C TRP A 155 -8.28 13.84 8.58
N PHE A 156 -8.46 13.62 7.27
CA PHE A 156 -7.92 14.44 6.19
C PHE A 156 -8.90 14.45 5.02
N TYR A 157 -8.89 15.53 4.24
CA TYR A 157 -9.45 15.49 2.90
C TYR A 157 -8.60 14.62 1.99
N VAL A 158 -9.16 14.21 0.85
CA VAL A 158 -8.52 13.30 -0.11
C VAL A 158 -7.19 13.82 -0.66
N ASP A 159 -6.96 15.14 -0.65
CA ASP A 159 -5.68 15.78 -1.00
C ASP A 159 -4.62 15.72 0.12
N GLY A 160 -4.89 15.02 1.23
CA GLY A 160 -3.99 14.92 2.38
C GLY A 160 -3.93 16.18 3.25
N THR A 161 -4.75 17.19 2.98
CA THR A 161 -4.77 18.46 3.73
C THR A 161 -6.00 18.61 4.62
N LYS A 162 -6.05 19.69 5.39
CA LYS A 162 -7.22 20.15 6.14
C LYS A 162 -8.05 21.20 5.39
N ASP A 163 -7.57 21.61 4.22
CA ASP A 163 -8.20 22.66 3.41
C ASP A 163 -9.08 22.08 2.30
N GLY A 164 -8.73 20.91 1.76
CA GLY A 164 -9.46 20.22 0.70
C GLY A 164 -9.56 21.06 -0.56
N ASN A 165 -8.43 21.30 -1.21
CA ASN A 165 -8.34 22.16 -2.40
C ASN A 165 -8.39 21.35 -3.70
N GLU A 166 -8.02 20.06 -3.66
CA GLU A 166 -7.93 19.19 -4.81
C GLU A 166 -8.77 17.92 -4.60
N GLY A 167 -9.59 17.58 -5.61
CA GLY A 167 -10.35 16.35 -5.64
C GLY A 167 -9.53 15.22 -6.27
N VAL A 168 -9.40 14.11 -5.57
CA VAL A 168 -8.68 12.92 -6.05
C VAL A 168 -9.58 11.70 -5.87
N GLU A 169 -9.64 10.87 -6.90
CA GLU A 169 -10.44 9.62 -6.89
C GLU A 169 -9.69 8.46 -6.23
N PHE A 170 -8.35 8.51 -6.22
CA PHE A 170 -7.46 7.47 -5.69
C PHE A 170 -6.36 8.14 -4.87
N GLY A 171 -6.02 7.57 -3.73
CA GLY A 171 -4.93 8.12 -2.96
C GLY A 171 -4.63 7.36 -1.68
N THR A 172 -3.56 7.80 -1.03
CA THR A 172 -3.08 7.27 0.25
C THR A 172 -2.97 8.42 1.25
N LEU A 173 -3.54 8.24 2.43
CA LEU A 173 -3.47 9.18 3.54
C LEU A 173 -2.68 8.54 4.69
N THR A 174 -1.70 9.27 5.24
CA THR A 174 -0.94 8.82 6.40
C THR A 174 -1.31 9.62 7.65
N PHE A 175 -1.81 8.93 8.66
CA PHE A 175 -2.13 9.47 9.98
C PHE A 175 -0.94 9.24 10.92
N GLU A 176 0.06 10.13 10.86
CA GLU A 176 1.36 10.00 11.53
C GLU A 176 1.28 9.77 13.05
N GLY A 177 0.29 10.34 13.72
CA GLY A 177 0.09 10.18 15.17
C GLY A 177 -0.51 8.83 15.57
N GLY A 178 -1.02 8.06 14.64
CA GLY A 178 -1.73 6.80 14.89
C GLY A 178 -2.83 6.95 15.95
N MET A 179 -3.22 5.81 16.52
CA MET A 179 -4.09 5.75 17.71
C MET A 179 -3.28 5.30 18.93
N THR A 180 -3.39 6.03 20.04
CA THR A 180 -2.59 5.75 21.27
C THR A 180 -3.24 4.72 22.18
N ASP A 181 -4.56 4.61 22.14
CA ASP A 181 -5.32 3.67 22.97
C ASP A 181 -5.53 2.37 22.22
N GLU A 182 -5.44 1.25 22.95
CA GLU A 182 -5.83 -0.05 22.42
C GLU A 182 -7.33 -0.11 22.16
N GLY A 183 -7.73 -0.83 21.11
CA GLY A 183 -9.13 -1.02 20.78
C GLY A 183 -9.36 -1.32 19.31
N ASP A 184 -10.65 -1.41 18.97
CA ASP A 184 -11.12 -1.60 17.61
C ASP A 184 -11.51 -0.23 17.03
N TYR A 185 -11.02 0.03 15.82
CA TYR A 185 -11.17 1.28 15.12
C TYR A 185 -11.66 1.04 13.70
N ARG A 186 -12.09 2.10 13.04
CA ARG A 186 -12.42 2.09 11.62
C ARG A 186 -11.97 3.37 10.94
N ALA A 187 -11.52 3.22 9.70
CA ALA A 187 -11.37 4.30 8.75
C ALA A 187 -12.65 4.39 7.92
N VAL A 188 -13.20 5.58 7.80
CA VAL A 188 -14.47 5.83 7.08
C VAL A 188 -14.25 6.90 6.04
N PHE A 189 -14.60 6.59 4.80
CA PHE A 189 -14.53 7.51 3.66
C PHE A 189 -15.87 8.16 3.45
N PHE A 190 -15.90 9.49 3.39
CA PHE A 190 -17.10 10.31 3.32
C PHE A 190 -17.11 11.23 2.11
N GLU A 191 -18.31 11.54 1.64
CA GLU A 191 -18.57 12.41 0.51
C GLU A 191 -18.69 13.88 0.94
N ASN A 192 -17.98 14.77 0.23
CA ASN A 192 -18.19 16.21 0.08
C ASN A 192 -18.53 16.97 1.37
N ASP A 193 -17.64 16.94 2.36
CA ASP A 193 -17.77 17.59 3.68
C ASP A 193 -18.98 17.13 4.50
N GLY A 194 -19.66 16.09 4.03
CA GLY A 194 -20.82 15.48 4.67
C GLY A 194 -20.46 14.24 5.47
N TYR A 195 -21.51 13.51 5.88
CA TYR A 195 -21.42 12.23 6.58
C TYR A 195 -22.06 11.09 5.77
N THR A 196 -22.26 11.28 4.47
CA THR A 196 -22.60 10.18 3.56
C THR A 196 -21.38 9.25 3.48
N VAL A 197 -21.53 8.04 3.98
CA VAL A 197 -20.47 7.04 3.96
C VAL A 197 -20.34 6.47 2.55
N LEU A 198 -19.16 6.57 1.96
CA LEU A 198 -18.81 5.95 0.69
C LEU A 198 -18.29 4.52 0.91
N ALA A 199 -17.40 4.35 1.88
CA ALA A 199 -16.82 3.06 2.27
C ALA A 199 -16.29 3.12 3.70
N ASP A 200 -16.11 1.96 4.35
CA ASP A 200 -15.40 1.86 5.62
C ASP A 200 -14.63 0.54 5.76
N THR A 201 -13.61 0.53 6.61
CA THR A 201 -12.82 -0.64 6.96
C THR A 201 -12.43 -0.61 8.43
N GLU A 202 -12.39 -1.78 9.06
CA GLU A 202 -11.99 -1.91 10.47
C GLU A 202 -10.52 -2.29 10.60
N PHE A 203 -9.90 -1.81 11.66
CA PHE A 203 -8.55 -2.19 12.08
C PHE A 203 -8.45 -2.20 13.60
N LYS A 204 -7.39 -2.81 14.12
CA LYS A 204 -7.17 -2.94 15.56
C LYS A 204 -5.88 -2.24 15.99
N VAL A 205 -5.90 -1.65 17.18
CA VAL A 205 -4.70 -1.16 17.87
C VAL A 205 -4.49 -1.99 19.11
N GLN A 206 -3.35 -2.65 19.19
CA GLN A 206 -2.98 -3.49 20.34
C GLN A 206 -1.46 -3.55 20.51
N GLN A 207 -0.99 -3.69 21.76
CA GLN A 207 0.42 -3.92 22.04
C GLN A 207 0.90 -5.18 21.29
N SER A 208 2.11 -5.10 20.74
CA SER A 208 2.78 -6.32 20.27
C SER A 208 2.89 -7.29 21.43
N ALA A 209 2.56 -8.56 21.21
CA ALA A 209 2.83 -9.57 22.20
C ALA A 209 4.33 -9.54 22.55
N PRO A 210 4.72 -9.56 23.84
CA PRO A 210 6.13 -9.60 24.20
C PRO A 210 6.75 -10.84 23.55
N GLU A 211 7.84 -10.64 22.80
CA GLU A 211 8.55 -11.76 22.21
C GLU A 211 9.00 -12.72 23.32
N THR A 212 8.69 -14.00 23.16
CA THR A 212 9.15 -15.01 24.10
C THR A 212 10.67 -15.06 24.10
N PRO A 213 11.32 -14.96 25.27
CA PRO A 213 12.78 -15.02 25.34
C PRO A 213 13.30 -16.29 24.70
N LYS A 214 14.21 -16.16 23.75
CA LYS A 214 14.86 -17.29 23.09
C LYS A 214 16.30 -17.43 23.60
N VAL A 215 16.63 -18.61 24.16
CA VAL A 215 18.01 -18.93 24.48
C VAL A 215 18.77 -19.11 23.17
N VAL A 216 19.72 -18.23 22.87
CA VAL A 216 20.53 -18.26 21.63
C VAL A 216 21.86 -18.96 21.79
N SER A 217 22.37 -19.06 23.03
CA SER A 217 23.58 -19.82 23.35
C SER A 217 23.59 -20.23 24.82
N ILE A 218 24.20 -21.37 25.07
CA ILE A 218 24.48 -21.89 26.42
C ILE A 218 25.97 -22.20 26.46
N SER A 219 26.66 -21.83 27.55
CA SER A 219 28.06 -22.16 27.78
C SER A 219 28.21 -22.68 29.20
N PRO A 220 28.84 -23.82 29.43
CA PRO A 220 29.35 -24.75 28.41
C PRO A 220 28.24 -25.44 27.60
N GLN A 221 28.56 -25.90 26.40
CA GLN A 221 27.61 -26.62 25.54
C GLN A 221 27.33 -28.04 26.07
N ASP A 222 26.13 -28.53 25.77
CA ASP A 222 25.76 -29.90 26.13
C ASP A 222 26.74 -30.90 25.50
N GLY A 223 27.25 -31.83 26.29
CA GLY A 223 28.26 -32.82 25.86
C GLY A 223 29.69 -32.35 25.97
N ASP A 224 30.00 -31.20 26.51
CA ASP A 224 31.36 -30.71 26.77
C ASP A 224 31.99 -31.52 27.92
N LYS A 225 32.79 -32.55 27.57
CA LYS A 225 33.41 -33.52 28.49
C LYS A 225 34.49 -32.92 29.38
N ASN A 226 34.96 -31.72 29.09
CA ASN A 226 36.01 -31.05 29.83
C ASN A 226 35.48 -29.86 30.64
N ALA A 227 34.17 -29.75 30.80
CA ALA A 227 33.59 -28.69 31.63
C ALA A 227 33.98 -28.89 33.09
N ASP A 228 34.66 -27.90 33.67
CA ASP A 228 34.96 -27.87 35.11
C ASP A 228 33.62 -27.82 35.89
N PRO A 229 33.37 -28.72 36.84
CA PRO A 229 32.15 -28.74 37.64
C PRO A 229 31.91 -27.46 38.49
N ALA A 230 32.93 -26.59 38.60
CA ALA A 230 32.82 -25.29 39.23
C ALA A 230 32.46 -24.13 38.26
N ILE A 231 32.21 -24.43 36.98
CA ILE A 231 31.90 -23.42 35.96
C ILE A 231 30.54 -22.79 36.13
N THR A 232 30.44 -21.45 35.94
CA THR A 232 29.20 -20.73 35.91
C THR A 232 28.51 -20.93 34.57
N PHE A 233 27.32 -21.47 34.54
CA PHE A 233 26.51 -21.53 33.32
C PHE A 233 26.06 -20.15 32.91
N THR A 234 26.31 -19.77 31.68
CA THR A 234 25.86 -18.50 31.09
C THR A 234 24.88 -18.79 29.98
N ALA A 235 23.68 -18.26 30.07
CA ALA A 235 22.69 -18.26 28.99
C ALA A 235 22.57 -16.86 28.41
N THR A 236 22.76 -16.71 27.10
CA THR A 236 22.47 -15.45 26.42
C THR A 236 21.05 -15.52 25.89
N ILE A 237 20.20 -14.58 26.32
CA ILE A 237 18.80 -14.47 25.93
C ILE A 237 18.67 -13.22 25.07
N ARG A 238 17.99 -13.34 23.93
CA ARG A 238 17.57 -12.21 23.11
C ARG A 238 16.06 -12.01 23.27
N ASN A 239 15.63 -10.74 23.21
CA ASN A 239 14.24 -10.33 23.24
C ASN A 239 13.48 -10.74 24.51
N GLY A 240 14.01 -10.34 25.66
CA GLY A 240 13.34 -10.50 26.95
C GLY A 240 13.77 -9.46 27.98
N THR A 241 12.81 -8.81 28.63
CA THR A 241 13.03 -7.82 29.68
C THR A 241 12.97 -8.42 31.09
N THR A 242 12.76 -9.73 31.24
CA THR A 242 12.65 -10.42 32.54
C THR A 242 13.99 -10.95 32.99
N SER A 243 14.43 -10.50 34.16
CA SER A 243 15.58 -11.08 34.88
C SER A 243 15.25 -12.53 35.25
N LEU A 244 16.13 -13.46 34.92
CA LEU A 244 16.10 -14.80 35.49
C LEU A 244 16.30 -14.71 36.99
N LYS A 245 15.42 -15.26 37.79
CA LYS A 245 15.59 -15.49 39.22
C LYS A 245 16.31 -16.81 39.46
#